data_559f2bb3583d09b260362fcb5b37cc58
#
_entry.id   559f2bb3583d09b260362fcb5b37cc58
#
_cell.length_a   1.000
_cell.length_b   1.000
_cell.length_c   1.000
_cell.angle_alpha   90.00
_cell.angle_beta   90.00
_cell.angle_gamma   90.00
#
_symmetry.space_group_name_H-M   'P 1'
#
loop_
_entity.id
_entity.type
_entity.pdbx_description
1 polymer ?
#
loop_
_entity_poly.entity_id
_entity_poly.type
_entity_poly.pdbx_seq_one_letter_code
_entity_poly.pdbx_strand_id
1 'polypeptide(L)'
;MIINSTTQKSSAFESLTPMQQAELITFVNGMIQGALTYKKQFTTSDLVGGKFRDWSYTPLDYVYQYHLNRKVTDPEAESGKDIGRIVKYIMSLDKHRIYKVTGTEQRRFPINVYELVKIKD
;
A
#
# COMPACT_ATOMS: atom_id res chain seq x y z
N MET A 1 12.25 3.97 -2.67
CA MET A 1 12.14 5.27 -3.35
C MET A 1 11.34 5.13 -4.64
N ILE A 2 10.49 6.08 -4.93
CA ILE A 2 9.76 6.13 -6.21
C ILE A 2 10.29 7.33 -6.99
N ILE A 3 10.80 7.10 -8.21
CA ILE A 3 11.54 8.15 -8.94
C ILE A 3 10.68 9.05 -9.83
N ASN A 4 9.46 8.65 -10.17
CA ASN A 4 8.62 9.39 -11.13
C ASN A 4 7.21 9.68 -10.64
N SER A 5 6.99 9.66 -9.34
CA SER A 5 5.67 9.93 -8.78
C SER A 5 5.80 10.43 -7.35
N THR A 6 4.81 11.19 -6.89
CA THR A 6 4.74 11.72 -5.53
C THR A 6 3.74 10.94 -4.70
N THR A 7 3.91 11.01 -3.38
CA THR A 7 3.00 10.36 -2.43
C THR A 7 1.99 11.35 -1.89
N GLN A 8 0.86 10.82 -1.42
CA GLN A 8 -0.17 11.58 -0.72
C GLN A 8 -0.23 11.13 0.74
N LYS A 9 -0.60 12.04 1.62
CA LYS A 9 -0.81 11.73 3.03
C LYS A 9 -2.03 10.84 3.20
N SER A 10 -1.94 9.91 4.15
CA SER A 10 -3.08 9.13 4.61
C SER A 10 -3.38 9.51 6.06
N SER A 11 -4.56 10.07 6.30
CA SER A 11 -4.99 10.38 7.67
C SER A 11 -5.09 9.13 8.53
N ALA A 12 -5.49 8.01 7.94
CA ALA A 12 -5.54 6.73 8.63
C ALA A 12 -4.15 6.35 9.16
N PHE A 13 -3.13 6.41 8.31
CA PHE A 13 -1.76 6.07 8.71
C PHE A 13 -1.24 7.04 9.78
N GLU A 14 -1.45 8.33 9.60
CA GLU A 14 -0.99 9.35 10.55
C GLU A 14 -1.65 9.21 11.93
N SER A 15 -2.87 8.66 12.00
CA SER A 15 -3.59 8.45 13.26
C SER A 15 -3.07 7.26 14.06
N LEU A 16 -2.29 6.38 13.45
CA LEU A 16 -1.78 5.19 14.10
C LEU A 16 -0.64 5.53 15.08
N THR A 17 -0.49 4.69 16.12
CA THR A 17 0.65 4.82 17.02
C THR A 17 1.95 4.51 16.27
N PRO A 18 3.12 4.98 16.77
CA PRO A 18 4.40 4.62 16.14
C PRO A 18 4.61 3.12 16.01
N MET A 19 4.17 2.33 16.99
CA MET A 19 4.26 0.87 16.93
C MET A 19 3.39 0.30 15.80
N GLN A 20 2.14 0.75 15.70
CA GLN A 20 1.23 0.31 14.64
C GLN A 20 1.75 0.71 13.25
N GLN A 21 2.31 1.90 13.11
CA GLN A 21 2.93 2.33 11.86
C GLN A 21 4.10 1.42 11.48
N ALA A 22 4.95 1.08 12.46
CA ALA A 22 6.09 0.18 12.22
C ALA A 22 5.64 -1.21 11.80
N GLU A 23 4.60 -1.75 12.45
CA GLU A 23 4.03 -3.06 12.08
C GLU A 23 3.50 -3.04 10.65
N LEU A 24 2.80 -1.97 10.28
CA LEU A 24 2.22 -1.83 8.95
C LEU A 24 3.32 -1.72 7.88
N ILE A 25 4.36 -0.93 8.16
CA ILE A 25 5.52 -0.79 7.26
C ILE A 25 6.20 -2.14 7.03
N THR A 26 6.45 -2.88 8.10
CA THR A 26 7.09 -4.20 8.02
C THR A 26 6.24 -5.19 7.23
N PHE A 27 4.94 -5.20 7.49
CA PHE A 27 4.00 -6.09 6.80
C PHE A 27 3.95 -5.79 5.30
N VAL A 28 3.83 -4.52 4.91
CA VAL A 28 3.76 -4.11 3.50
C VAL A 28 5.07 -4.42 2.78
N ASN A 29 6.20 -4.13 3.40
CA ASN A 29 7.50 -4.45 2.81
C ASN A 29 7.65 -5.96 2.59
N GLY A 30 7.17 -6.78 3.51
CA GLY A 30 7.17 -8.23 3.37
C GLY A 30 6.33 -8.69 2.17
N MET A 31 5.16 -8.11 1.98
CA MET A 31 4.31 -8.41 0.82
C MET A 31 4.98 -8.01 -0.49
N ILE A 32 5.60 -6.84 -0.55
CA ILE A 32 6.32 -6.37 -1.75
C ILE A 32 7.47 -7.33 -2.07
N GLN A 33 8.27 -7.69 -1.08
CA GLN A 33 9.38 -8.62 -1.26
C GLN A 33 8.88 -9.97 -1.74
N GLY A 34 7.80 -10.46 -1.18
CA GLY A 34 7.17 -11.70 -1.63
C GLY A 34 6.73 -11.64 -3.09
N ALA A 35 6.08 -10.55 -3.50
CA ALA A 35 5.66 -10.36 -4.88
C ALA A 35 6.85 -10.33 -5.84
N LEU A 36 7.94 -9.66 -5.45
CA LEU A 36 9.14 -9.53 -6.29
C LEU A 36 9.88 -10.85 -6.51
N THR A 37 9.55 -11.90 -5.78
CA THR A 37 10.14 -13.23 -6.01
C THR A 37 9.67 -13.87 -7.32
N TYR A 38 8.53 -13.41 -7.86
CA TYR A 38 7.97 -14.01 -9.07
C TYR A 38 7.52 -13.00 -10.13
N LYS A 39 7.59 -11.71 -9.87
CA LYS A 39 7.22 -10.69 -10.87
C LYS A 39 7.96 -9.39 -10.63
N LYS A 40 8.24 -8.63 -11.70
CA LYS A 40 8.89 -7.32 -11.63
C LYS A 40 7.89 -6.19 -11.45
N GLN A 41 6.67 -6.36 -11.94
CA GLN A 41 5.62 -5.34 -11.88
C GLN A 41 4.51 -5.81 -10.96
N PHE A 42 3.94 -4.90 -10.18
CA PHE A 42 2.86 -5.22 -9.27
C PHE A 42 1.97 -4.00 -9.04
N THR A 43 0.76 -4.27 -8.60
CA THR A 43 -0.19 -3.26 -8.14
C THR A 43 -0.43 -3.44 -6.65
N THR A 44 -1.07 -2.46 -6.01
CA THR A 44 -1.49 -2.62 -4.61
C THR A 44 -2.42 -3.82 -4.47
N SER A 45 -3.32 -4.05 -5.43
CA SER A 45 -4.23 -5.20 -5.39
C SER A 45 -3.51 -6.55 -5.43
N ASP A 46 -2.36 -6.62 -6.11
CA ASP A 46 -1.55 -7.84 -6.11
C ASP A 46 -1.03 -8.17 -4.71
N LEU A 47 -0.78 -7.14 -3.91
CA LEU A 47 -0.24 -7.30 -2.56
C LEU A 47 -1.34 -7.62 -1.55
N VAL A 48 -2.39 -6.81 -1.52
CA VAL A 48 -3.38 -6.83 -0.45
C VAL A 48 -4.70 -7.49 -0.85
N GLY A 49 -4.85 -7.83 -2.12
CA GLY A 49 -6.06 -8.44 -2.65
C GLY A 49 -7.13 -7.42 -3.01
N GLY A 50 -8.25 -7.93 -3.49
CA GLY A 50 -9.37 -7.11 -3.95
C GLY A 50 -10.42 -6.88 -2.87
N LYS A 51 -11.58 -6.41 -3.31
CA LYS A 51 -12.70 -5.90 -2.50
C LYS A 51 -13.18 -6.84 -1.38
N PHE A 52 -13.06 -8.14 -1.55
CA PHE A 52 -13.60 -9.12 -0.61
C PHE A 52 -12.53 -9.77 0.26
N ARG A 53 -11.33 -9.19 0.32
CA ARG A 53 -10.28 -9.72 1.20
C ARG A 53 -10.56 -9.38 2.65
N ASP A 54 -10.37 -10.34 3.51
CA ASP A 54 -10.46 -10.17 4.94
C ASP A 54 -9.06 -9.83 5.47
N TRP A 55 -8.91 -8.61 6.00
CA TRP A 55 -7.64 -8.12 6.55
C TRP A 55 -7.54 -8.33 8.07
N SER A 56 -8.53 -8.99 8.69
CA SER A 56 -8.48 -9.34 10.10
C SER A 56 -7.18 -10.07 10.43
N TYR A 57 -6.65 -9.82 11.59
CA TYR A 57 -5.39 -10.41 12.08
C TYR A 57 -4.14 -9.96 11.29
N THR A 58 -4.25 -8.93 10.47
CA THR A 58 -3.11 -8.27 9.81
C THR A 58 -3.07 -6.80 10.18
N PRO A 59 -1.89 -6.14 10.04
CA PRO A 59 -1.82 -4.69 10.28
C PRO A 59 -2.70 -3.84 9.36
N LEU A 60 -3.14 -4.37 8.22
CA LEU A 60 -4.08 -3.65 7.34
C LEU A 60 -5.42 -3.38 8.04
N ASP A 61 -5.78 -4.20 9.02
CA ASP A 61 -7.01 -4.01 9.78
C ASP A 61 -7.02 -2.67 10.54
N TYR A 62 -5.87 -2.14 10.92
CA TYR A 62 -5.79 -0.82 11.54
C TYR A 62 -6.43 0.26 10.66
N VAL A 63 -6.21 0.18 9.36
CA VAL A 63 -6.78 1.13 8.39
C VAL A 63 -8.29 0.95 8.28
N TYR A 64 -8.75 -0.30 8.22
CA TYR A 64 -10.18 -0.60 8.17
C TYR A 64 -10.89 -0.09 9.42
N GLN A 65 -10.34 -0.37 10.61
CA GLN A 65 -10.93 0.08 11.87
C GLN A 65 -11.00 1.61 11.97
N TYR A 66 -10.01 2.31 11.44
CA TYR A 66 -10.03 3.77 11.39
C TYR A 66 -11.26 4.28 10.62
N HIS A 67 -11.53 3.72 9.45
CA HIS A 67 -12.68 4.14 8.64
C HIS A 67 -14.00 3.65 9.22
N LEU A 68 -14.01 2.46 9.81
CA LEU A 68 -15.20 1.95 10.50
C LEU A 68 -15.60 2.88 11.63
N ASN A 69 -14.65 3.32 12.44
CA ASN A 69 -14.88 4.22 13.56
C ASN A 69 -15.32 5.62 13.14
N ARG A 70 -14.95 6.05 11.94
CA ARG A 70 -15.39 7.33 11.36
C ARG A 70 -16.82 7.27 10.82
N LYS A 71 -17.43 6.09 10.80
CA LYS A 71 -18.80 5.88 10.30
C LYS A 71 -19.00 6.36 8.85
N VAL A 72 -17.99 6.14 8.01
CA VAL A 72 -18.11 6.45 6.57
C VAL A 72 -19.09 5.47 5.92
N THR A 73 -19.66 5.88 4.79
CA THR A 73 -20.68 5.08 4.09
C THR A 73 -20.16 3.74 3.62
N ASP A 74 -18.92 3.69 3.11
CA ASP A 74 -18.30 2.46 2.60
C ASP A 74 -16.88 2.34 3.17
N PRO A 75 -16.74 1.75 4.37
CA PRO A 75 -15.42 1.60 4.99
C PRO A 75 -14.44 0.77 4.17
N GLU A 76 -14.92 -0.24 3.45
CA GLU A 76 -14.06 -1.08 2.62
C GLU A 76 -13.45 -0.29 1.46
N ALA A 77 -14.25 0.51 0.76
CA ALA A 77 -13.77 1.33 -0.35
C ALA A 77 -12.79 2.40 0.13
N GLU A 78 -13.10 3.08 1.24
CA GLU A 78 -12.21 4.09 1.80
C GLU A 78 -10.89 3.50 2.28
N SER A 79 -10.95 2.32 2.89
CA SER A 79 -9.75 1.59 3.32
C SER A 79 -8.88 1.19 2.14
N GLY A 80 -9.49 0.71 1.05
CA GLY A 80 -8.76 0.35 -0.16
C GLY A 80 -7.99 1.52 -0.76
N LYS A 81 -8.62 2.70 -0.81
CA LYS A 81 -7.97 3.93 -1.29
C LYS A 81 -6.79 4.31 -0.40
N ASP A 82 -6.97 4.29 0.91
CA ASP A 82 -5.91 4.62 1.86
C ASP A 82 -4.77 3.62 1.83
N ILE A 83 -5.07 2.34 1.71
CA ILE A 83 -4.03 1.31 1.61
C ILE A 83 -3.17 1.55 0.38
N GLY A 84 -3.78 1.95 -0.74
CA GLY A 84 -3.02 2.33 -1.94
C GLY A 84 -2.05 3.47 -1.67
N ARG A 85 -2.50 4.51 -0.98
CA ARG A 85 -1.65 5.64 -0.57
C ARG A 85 -0.54 5.22 0.39
N ILE A 86 -0.88 4.38 1.35
CA ILE A 86 0.06 3.89 2.37
C ILE A 86 1.15 3.02 1.74
N VAL A 87 0.77 2.09 0.86
CA VAL A 87 1.75 1.25 0.14
C VAL A 87 2.72 2.13 -0.64
N LYS A 88 2.22 3.11 -1.37
CA LYS A 88 3.06 4.03 -2.14
C LYS A 88 4.00 4.83 -1.23
N TYR A 89 3.50 5.31 -0.10
CA TYR A 89 4.31 6.02 0.89
C TYR A 89 5.43 5.13 1.43
N ILE A 90 5.11 3.89 1.80
CA ILE A 90 6.11 2.93 2.31
C ILE A 90 7.18 2.65 1.26
N MET A 91 6.80 2.49 0.00
CA MET A 91 7.76 2.34 -1.10
C MET A 91 8.67 3.56 -1.21
N SER A 92 8.14 4.76 -0.96
CA SER A 92 8.93 6.00 -1.01
C SER A 92 9.98 6.07 0.10
N LEU A 93 9.73 5.40 1.22
CA LEU A 93 10.66 5.36 2.35
C LEU A 93 11.80 4.35 2.15
N ASP A 94 11.67 3.43 1.20
CA ASP A 94 12.66 2.38 0.98
C ASP A 94 13.96 3.00 0.46
N LYS A 95 15.05 2.78 1.19
CA LYS A 95 16.37 3.30 0.85
C LYS A 95 17.18 2.34 -0.02
N HIS A 96 16.73 1.10 -0.14
CA HIS A 96 17.46 0.05 -0.84
C HIS A 96 16.88 -0.28 -2.21
N ARG A 97 15.58 -0.07 -2.40
CA ARG A 97 14.89 -0.38 -3.64
C ARG A 97 14.41 0.89 -4.31
N ILE A 98 14.60 0.94 -5.62
CA ILE A 98 14.13 2.06 -6.44
C ILE A 98 13.02 1.55 -7.35
N TYR A 99 11.88 2.21 -7.27
CA TYR A 99 10.67 1.87 -8.03
C TYR A 99 10.30 2.98 -8.98
N LYS A 100 9.51 2.64 -10.00
CA LYS A 100 8.83 3.62 -10.85
C LYS A 100 7.39 3.20 -11.09
N VAL A 101 6.54 4.17 -11.41
CA VAL A 101 5.20 3.92 -11.91
C VAL A 101 5.32 3.76 -13.43
N THR A 102 4.93 2.59 -13.95
CA THR A 102 5.03 2.28 -15.38
C THR A 102 3.74 2.55 -16.15
N GLY A 103 2.65 2.77 -15.45
CA GLY A 103 1.35 3.00 -16.05
C GLY A 103 0.24 2.78 -15.04
N THR A 104 -0.98 2.62 -15.56
CA THR A 104 -2.15 2.33 -14.74
C THR A 104 -2.85 1.10 -15.29
N GLU A 105 -3.44 0.32 -14.38
CA GLU A 105 -4.31 -0.77 -14.74
C GLU A 105 -5.74 -0.24 -14.80
N GLN A 106 -6.43 -0.51 -15.92
CA GLN A 106 -7.80 -0.04 -16.11
C GLN A 106 -8.77 -0.84 -15.26
N ARG A 107 -9.38 -0.16 -14.32
CA ARG A 107 -10.44 -0.68 -13.45
C ARG A 107 -11.46 0.43 -13.27
N ARG A 108 -12.52 0.19 -12.51
CA ARG A 108 -13.49 1.24 -12.16
C ARG A 108 -12.77 2.48 -11.62
N PHE A 109 -11.73 2.26 -10.81
CA PHE A 109 -10.79 3.30 -10.38
C PHE A 109 -9.41 2.85 -10.82
N PRO A 110 -8.74 3.57 -11.74
CA PRO A 110 -7.42 3.17 -12.20
C PRO A 110 -6.42 3.09 -11.04
N ILE A 111 -5.58 2.06 -11.06
CA ILE A 111 -4.55 1.87 -10.05
C ILE A 111 -3.18 1.86 -10.71
N ASN A 112 -2.18 2.34 -9.99
CA ASN A 112 -0.81 2.40 -10.49
C ASN A 112 -0.20 1.00 -10.60
N VAL A 113 0.56 0.80 -11.67
CA VAL A 113 1.45 -0.35 -11.83
C VAL A 113 2.86 0.11 -11.46
N TYR A 114 3.48 -0.59 -10.53
CA TYR A 114 4.83 -0.28 -10.05
C TYR A 114 5.82 -1.29 -10.58
N GLU A 115 7.05 -0.84 -10.85
CA GLU A 115 8.14 -1.70 -11.27
C GLU A 115 9.37 -1.44 -10.43
N LEU A 116 10.04 -2.51 -10.02
CA LEU A 116 11.36 -2.41 -9.40
C LEU A 116 12.39 -2.06 -10.48
N VAL A 117 13.04 -0.91 -10.32
CA VAL A 117 14.06 -0.44 -11.27
C VAL A 117 15.42 -1.04 -10.95
N LYS A 118 15.82 -0.94 -9.67
CA LYS A 118 17.06 -1.54 -9.20
C LYS A 118 17.08 -1.65 -7.69
N ILE A 119 17.98 -2.49 -7.18
CA ILE A 119 18.30 -2.57 -5.77
C ILE A 119 19.59 -1.79 -5.57
N LYS A 120 19.56 -0.85 -4.63
CA LYS A 120 20.69 0.00 -4.30
C LYS A 120 21.52 -0.65 -3.19
N ASP A 121 22.78 -0.81 -3.43
CA ASP A 121 23.73 -1.37 -2.45
C ASP A 121 24.05 -0.40 -1.31
#